data_57c435f000dd775851c1e36e1a590468
#
_entry.id   57c435f000dd775851c1e36e1a590468
#
_cell.length_a   1.000
_cell.length_b   1.000
_cell.length_c   1.000
_cell.angle_alpha   90.00
_cell.angle_beta   90.00
_cell.angle_gamma   90.00
#
_symmetry.space_group_name_H-M   'P 1'
#
loop_
_entity.id
_entity.type
_entity.pdbx_description
1 polymer ?
#
loop_
_entity_poly.entity_id
_entity_poly.type
_entity_poly.pdbx_seq_one_letter_code
_entity_poly.pdbx_strand_id
1 'polypeptide(L)'
;MPAERGAPRKCLCGAQKENRKQNHALINDSTSWANCSGISYWILWPLFFDTVTFSEAEADFNTIFHVGGQYCWADEVYCVGKKFQDYMMHFLCRWANKCHIPFQIHTGLQEGNANIISYSDPTLLTNLFMQYKDVNFDIFHIGYPYQHTLSALAKVFPNVYIDMCWAHIISPTACVNSLVEWADSVPLNKINAFGGDYCFIDGVSGHQHMARMNISRALAIKVEEGLFDVEAAKRIGKMMFYDTPKKLFRLKNV
;
A
#
# COMPACT_ATOMS: atom_id res chain seq x y z
N MET A 1 -7.95 37.34 37.77
CA MET A 1 -6.65 36.76 37.35
C MET A 1 -6.70 36.60 35.85
N PRO A 2 -5.85 37.29 35.05
CA PRO A 2 -5.84 37.13 33.60
C PRO A 2 -5.07 35.90 33.19
N ALA A 3 -5.64 35.14 32.26
CA ALA A 3 -5.03 33.96 31.65
C ALA A 3 -3.81 34.38 30.81
N GLU A 4 -2.69 33.72 31.08
CA GLU A 4 -1.46 33.88 30.31
C GLU A 4 -1.68 33.43 28.86
N ARG A 5 -1.53 34.32 27.92
CA ARG A 5 -1.48 34.02 26.49
C ARG A 5 -0.13 33.36 26.19
N GLY A 6 -0.16 32.10 25.90
CA GLY A 6 1.01 31.34 25.44
C GLY A 6 1.68 31.98 24.23
N ALA A 7 3.00 31.99 24.23
CA ALA A 7 3.83 32.53 23.17
C ALA A 7 3.50 31.93 21.80
N PRO A 8 3.60 32.70 20.70
CA PRO A 8 3.32 32.19 19.36
C PRO A 8 4.32 31.11 19.01
N ARG A 9 3.79 29.94 18.68
CA ARG A 9 4.61 28.82 18.18
C ARG A 9 5.27 29.27 16.87
N LYS A 10 6.59 29.14 16.80
CA LYS A 10 7.40 29.46 15.61
C LYS A 10 6.84 28.72 14.40
N CYS A 11 6.57 29.46 13.33
CA CYS A 11 6.10 28.95 12.06
C CYS A 11 7.03 27.83 11.54
N LEU A 12 6.47 26.74 11.06
CA LEU A 12 7.19 25.61 10.46
C LEU A 12 8.10 26.02 9.27
N CYS A 13 7.91 27.19 8.67
CA CYS A 13 8.81 27.69 7.61
C CYS A 13 10.24 27.97 8.11
N GLY A 14 10.43 28.29 9.41
CA GLY A 14 11.75 28.38 10.04
C GLY A 14 12.37 27.00 10.27
N ALA A 15 11.57 26.05 10.73
CA ALA A 15 11.98 24.66 10.91
C ALA A 15 12.25 23.95 9.56
N GLN A 16 11.55 24.33 8.49
CA GLN A 16 11.80 23.81 7.15
C GLN A 16 13.14 24.26 6.54
N LYS A 17 13.64 25.45 6.89
CA LYS A 17 14.96 25.89 6.40
C LYS A 17 16.12 25.15 7.08
N GLU A 18 15.99 24.83 8.35
CA GLU A 18 16.95 23.98 9.07
C GLU A 18 16.79 22.49 8.71
N ASN A 19 15.54 22.00 8.63
CA ASN A 19 15.23 20.66 8.16
C ASN A 19 15.56 20.45 6.68
N ARG A 20 15.50 21.48 5.80
CA ARG A 20 15.97 21.32 4.42
C ARG A 20 17.44 20.98 4.34
N LYS A 21 18.28 21.56 5.17
CA LYS A 21 19.72 21.19 5.22
C LYS A 21 19.92 19.79 5.81
N GLN A 22 19.17 19.43 6.84
CA GLN A 22 19.24 18.09 7.44
C GLN A 22 18.58 17.03 6.54
N ASN A 23 17.44 17.33 5.91
CA ASN A 23 16.79 16.41 4.97
C ASN A 23 17.56 16.29 3.65
N HIS A 24 18.25 17.35 3.16
CA HIS A 24 19.19 17.21 2.05
C HIS A 24 20.42 16.36 2.43
N ALA A 25 20.89 16.43 3.67
CA ALA A 25 21.95 15.56 4.15
C ALA A 25 21.46 14.10 4.29
N LEU A 26 20.25 13.88 4.79
CA LEU A 26 19.62 12.56 4.90
C LEU A 26 19.27 11.95 3.52
N ILE A 27 18.85 12.78 2.55
CA ILE A 27 18.53 12.34 1.18
C ILE A 27 19.82 12.07 0.37
N ASN A 28 20.91 12.74 0.68
CA ASN A 28 22.20 12.52 0.00
C ASN A 28 23.04 11.39 0.60
N ASP A 29 22.68 10.89 1.78
CA ASP A 29 23.30 9.69 2.33
C ASP A 29 22.61 8.45 1.77
N SER A 30 23.06 8.04 0.58
CA SER A 30 22.57 6.85 -0.11
C SER A 30 22.78 5.55 0.68
N THR A 31 23.50 5.60 1.80
CA THR A 31 23.77 4.44 2.66
C THR A 31 22.70 4.21 3.71
N SER A 32 22.02 5.26 4.20
CA SER A 32 20.98 5.14 5.23
C SER A 32 19.66 4.56 4.70
N TRP A 33 19.39 4.71 3.40
CA TRP A 33 18.18 4.20 2.75
C TRP A 33 18.36 2.85 2.06
N ALA A 34 19.57 2.32 2.05
CA ALA A 34 19.89 1.02 1.44
C ALA A 34 19.13 -0.16 2.08
N ASN A 35 18.54 0.05 3.25
CA ASN A 35 17.77 -0.95 3.98
C ASN A 35 16.24 -0.75 3.88
N CYS A 36 15.75 0.29 3.18
CA CYS A 36 14.33 0.48 2.98
C CYS A 36 13.83 -0.45 1.88
N SER A 37 12.97 -1.40 2.22
CA SER A 37 12.43 -2.39 1.29
C SER A 37 11.16 -1.94 0.58
N GLY A 38 10.52 -0.87 1.03
CA GLY A 38 9.30 -0.34 0.43
C GLY A 38 8.77 0.90 1.14
N ILE A 39 7.73 1.51 0.55
CA ILE A 39 6.91 2.55 1.18
C ILE A 39 5.53 1.94 1.39
N SER A 40 4.97 2.09 2.59
CA SER A 40 3.60 1.71 2.88
C SER A 40 2.73 2.95 3.08
N TYR A 41 1.54 2.93 2.52
CA TYR A 41 0.57 4.00 2.62
C TYR A 41 -0.79 3.47 3.06
N TRP A 42 -1.28 4.01 4.17
CA TRP A 42 -2.60 3.72 4.71
C TRP A 42 -3.55 4.88 4.40
N ILE A 43 -4.75 4.55 3.93
CA ILE A 43 -5.64 5.51 3.30
C ILE A 43 -6.63 6.08 4.30
N LEU A 44 -6.70 7.42 4.34
CA LEU A 44 -7.75 8.16 5.02
C LEU A 44 -8.70 8.89 4.03
N TRP A 45 -8.38 8.85 2.71
CA TRP A 45 -9.05 9.62 1.65
C TRP A 45 -9.32 8.73 0.43
N PRO A 46 -10.21 9.14 -0.51
CA PRO A 46 -10.33 8.44 -1.79
C PRO A 46 -8.96 8.31 -2.46
N LEU A 47 -8.67 7.11 -2.97
CA LEU A 47 -7.39 6.77 -3.63
C LEU A 47 -7.13 7.51 -4.95
N PHE A 48 -8.00 8.42 -5.33
CA PHE A 48 -7.79 9.25 -6.50
C PHE A 48 -6.88 10.43 -6.16
N PHE A 49 -5.76 10.55 -6.87
CA PHE A 49 -4.74 11.56 -6.60
C PHE A 49 -4.60 12.51 -7.78
N ASP A 50 -5.05 13.75 -7.61
CA ASP A 50 -4.90 14.81 -8.60
C ASP A 50 -3.46 15.34 -8.66
N THR A 51 -3.08 15.86 -9.82
CA THR A 51 -1.83 16.61 -9.95
C THR A 51 -2.01 17.99 -9.32
N VAL A 52 -1.29 18.26 -8.24
CA VAL A 52 -1.40 19.47 -7.43
C VAL A 52 -0.06 20.20 -7.38
N THR A 53 -0.08 21.51 -7.44
CA THR A 53 1.13 22.34 -7.28
C THR A 53 1.56 22.43 -5.82
N PHE A 54 2.84 22.74 -5.60
CA PHE A 54 3.36 22.96 -4.24
C PHE A 54 2.60 24.04 -3.49
N SER A 55 2.28 25.17 -4.15
CA SER A 55 1.57 26.30 -3.53
C SER A 55 0.14 25.93 -3.10
N GLU A 56 -0.57 25.11 -3.88
CA GLU A 56 -1.90 24.61 -3.51
C GLU A 56 -1.83 23.64 -2.32
N ALA A 57 -0.85 22.74 -2.32
CA ALA A 57 -0.63 21.83 -1.21
C ALA A 57 -0.21 22.56 0.08
N GLU A 58 0.62 23.58 -0.03
CA GLU A 58 1.04 24.40 1.10
C GLU A 58 -0.13 25.20 1.68
N ALA A 59 -0.98 25.79 0.85
CA ALA A 59 -2.17 26.50 1.29
C ALA A 59 -3.14 25.57 2.03
N ASP A 60 -3.37 24.37 1.49
CA ASP A 60 -4.22 23.34 2.09
C ASP A 60 -3.66 22.86 3.44
N PHE A 61 -2.36 22.55 3.50
CA PHE A 61 -1.66 22.20 4.73
C PHE A 61 -1.77 23.28 5.80
N ASN A 62 -1.57 24.54 5.44
CA ASN A 62 -1.67 25.66 6.37
C ASN A 62 -3.10 25.83 6.90
N THR A 63 -4.13 25.56 6.08
CA THR A 63 -5.53 25.55 6.52
C THR A 63 -5.76 24.51 7.60
N ILE A 64 -5.32 23.28 7.40
CA ILE A 64 -5.42 22.20 8.39
C ILE A 64 -4.72 22.59 9.69
N PHE A 65 -3.52 23.16 9.58
CA PHE A 65 -2.70 23.50 10.74
C PHE A 65 -3.31 24.64 11.58
N HIS A 66 -3.96 25.60 10.94
CA HIS A 66 -4.60 26.73 11.61
C HIS A 66 -5.94 26.38 12.26
N VAL A 67 -6.67 25.42 11.73
CA VAL A 67 -7.94 24.93 12.33
C VAL A 67 -7.71 24.08 13.59
N GLY A 68 -6.44 23.88 13.97
CA GLY A 68 -6.10 23.27 15.26
C GLY A 68 -6.11 21.73 15.27
N GLY A 69 -5.97 21.10 14.11
CA GLY A 69 -5.63 19.67 14.02
C GLY A 69 -6.55 18.71 14.77
N GLN A 70 -7.83 19.06 14.95
CA GLN A 70 -8.81 18.08 15.43
C GLN A 70 -9.06 17.09 14.33
N TYR A 71 -8.31 15.99 14.36
CA TYR A 71 -8.61 14.79 13.60
C TYR A 71 -9.91 14.20 14.16
N CYS A 72 -11.03 14.70 13.71
CA CYS A 72 -12.31 14.06 13.95
C CYS A 72 -12.51 12.98 12.88
N TRP A 73 -12.73 11.77 13.32
CA TRP A 73 -13.04 10.59 12.51
C TRP A 73 -14.41 10.65 11.83
N ALA A 74 -15.14 11.77 11.90
CA ALA A 74 -16.49 11.91 11.35
C ALA A 74 -16.70 13.27 10.67
N ASP A 75 -17.16 13.19 9.48
CA ASP A 75 -18.08 14.01 8.68
C ASP A 75 -17.61 15.30 7.97
N GLU A 76 -16.72 16.12 8.46
CA GLU A 76 -16.39 17.39 7.75
C GLU A 76 -14.90 17.59 7.42
N VAL A 77 -14.02 16.89 8.04
CA VAL A 77 -12.56 17.05 7.89
C VAL A 77 -12.02 16.42 6.61
N TYR A 78 -12.78 15.57 5.95
CA TYR A 78 -12.36 14.84 4.74
C TYR A 78 -12.07 15.72 3.53
N CYS A 79 -12.53 16.97 3.51
CA CYS A 79 -12.27 17.88 2.40
C CYS A 79 -11.01 18.75 2.61
N VAL A 80 -10.50 18.85 3.84
CA VAL A 80 -9.35 19.68 4.18
C VAL A 80 -8.10 18.80 4.16
N GLY A 81 -7.13 19.14 3.30
CA GLY A 81 -5.88 18.39 3.18
C GLY A 81 -5.82 17.41 2.01
N LYS A 82 -6.87 17.32 1.21
CA LYS A 82 -6.86 16.47 0.00
C LYS A 82 -5.73 16.87 -0.96
N LYS A 83 -5.55 18.17 -1.22
CA LYS A 83 -4.49 18.67 -2.09
C LYS A 83 -3.10 18.43 -1.50
N PHE A 84 -2.95 18.57 -0.20
CA PHE A 84 -1.70 18.22 0.47
C PHE A 84 -1.39 16.73 0.34
N GLN A 85 -2.37 15.86 0.55
CA GLN A 85 -2.19 14.42 0.38
C GLN A 85 -1.87 14.04 -1.06
N ASP A 86 -2.56 14.61 -2.04
CA ASP A 86 -2.31 14.37 -3.45
C ASP A 86 -0.87 14.73 -3.82
N TYR A 87 -0.42 15.91 -3.40
CA TYR A 87 0.96 16.33 -3.62
C TYR A 87 1.96 15.37 -2.98
N MET A 88 1.71 14.94 -1.74
CA MET A 88 2.58 14.03 -1.01
C MET A 88 2.59 12.64 -1.66
N MET A 89 1.47 12.13 -2.15
CA MET A 89 1.42 10.87 -2.88
C MET A 89 2.30 10.92 -4.13
N HIS A 90 2.16 11.97 -4.94
CA HIS A 90 3.02 12.16 -6.11
C HIS A 90 4.49 12.35 -5.75
N PHE A 91 4.77 13.04 -4.63
CA PHE A 91 6.12 13.17 -4.11
C PHE A 91 6.71 11.80 -3.73
N LEU A 92 5.97 10.99 -3.00
CA LEU A 92 6.39 9.64 -2.58
C LEU A 92 6.55 8.70 -3.77
N CYS A 93 5.67 8.76 -4.78
CA CYS A 93 5.82 7.98 -6.01
C CYS A 93 7.11 8.34 -6.77
N ARG A 94 7.41 9.63 -6.89
CA ARG A 94 8.69 10.07 -7.50
C ARG A 94 9.90 9.59 -6.70
N TRP A 95 9.77 9.58 -5.39
CA TRP A 95 10.84 9.12 -4.50
C TRP A 95 11.01 7.60 -4.57
N ALA A 96 9.91 6.83 -4.56
CA ALA A 96 9.93 5.39 -4.76
C ALA A 96 10.60 5.02 -6.09
N ASN A 97 10.28 5.76 -7.16
CA ASN A 97 10.93 5.60 -8.47
C ASN A 97 12.43 5.85 -8.40
N LYS A 98 12.85 6.97 -7.79
CA LYS A 98 14.27 7.33 -7.64
C LYS A 98 15.04 6.28 -6.83
N CYS A 99 14.44 5.74 -5.78
CA CYS A 99 15.07 4.73 -4.92
C CYS A 99 14.89 3.31 -5.46
N HIS A 100 14.07 3.12 -6.48
CA HIS A 100 13.70 1.83 -7.04
C HIS A 100 13.13 0.87 -6.00
N ILE A 101 12.26 1.36 -5.13
CA ILE A 101 11.56 0.58 -4.12
C ILE A 101 10.07 0.42 -4.48
N PRO A 102 9.41 -0.69 -4.12
CA PRO A 102 7.98 -0.84 -4.32
C PRO A 102 7.20 0.10 -3.42
N PHE A 103 5.98 0.41 -3.86
CA PHE A 103 5.02 1.22 -3.11
C PHE A 103 3.83 0.35 -2.71
N GLN A 104 3.67 0.12 -1.41
CA GLN A 104 2.60 -0.67 -0.84
C GLN A 104 1.40 0.23 -0.55
N ILE A 105 0.21 -0.16 -0.99
CA ILE A 105 -1.01 0.62 -0.79
C ILE A 105 -2.09 -0.29 -0.23
N HIS A 106 -2.61 0.07 0.94
CA HIS A 106 -3.78 -0.57 1.51
C HIS A 106 -5.02 -0.23 0.67
N THR A 107 -5.81 -1.24 0.32
CA THR A 107 -7.03 -1.08 -0.49
C THR A 107 -8.17 -1.92 0.06
N GLY A 108 -9.40 -1.56 -0.29
CA GLY A 108 -10.59 -2.25 0.19
C GLY A 108 -10.80 -2.08 1.69
N LEU A 109 -11.12 -3.18 2.37
CA LEU A 109 -11.33 -3.19 3.81
C LEU A 109 -10.03 -2.92 4.57
N GLN A 110 -10.06 -1.91 5.43
CA GLN A 110 -8.95 -1.51 6.28
C GLN A 110 -9.32 -1.71 7.75
N GLU A 111 -8.33 -1.64 8.64
CA GLU A 111 -8.56 -1.67 10.07
C GLU A 111 -9.35 -0.44 10.54
N GLY A 112 -10.14 -0.62 11.58
CA GLY A 112 -10.92 0.43 12.23
C GLY A 112 -12.41 0.40 11.85
N ASN A 113 -13.18 1.24 12.55
CA ASN A 113 -14.62 1.38 12.35
C ASN A 113 -14.91 2.49 11.33
N ALA A 114 -16.07 2.42 10.69
CA ALA A 114 -16.57 3.43 9.76
C ALA A 114 -15.67 3.65 8.51
N ASN A 115 -15.03 2.59 8.03
CA ASN A 115 -14.28 2.62 6.78
C ASN A 115 -15.22 2.86 5.59
N ILE A 116 -14.97 3.89 4.79
CA ILE A 116 -15.70 4.17 3.56
C ILE A 116 -15.07 3.33 2.45
N ILE A 117 -15.59 2.12 2.24
CA ILE A 117 -15.02 1.12 1.33
C ILE A 117 -14.78 1.66 -0.08
N SER A 118 -15.66 2.51 -0.60
CA SER A 118 -15.50 3.10 -1.93
C SER A 118 -14.29 4.06 -2.04
N TYR A 119 -13.79 4.57 -0.92
CA TYR A 119 -12.59 5.42 -0.93
C TYR A 119 -11.31 4.62 -1.14
N SER A 120 -11.34 3.34 -0.86
CA SER A 120 -10.23 2.40 -1.00
C SER A 120 -10.40 1.43 -2.19
N ASP A 121 -11.26 1.76 -3.14
CA ASP A 121 -11.38 1.03 -4.41
C ASP A 121 -10.06 1.14 -5.20
N PRO A 122 -9.38 0.03 -5.53
CA PRO A 122 -8.10 0.05 -6.23
C PRO A 122 -8.18 0.66 -7.64
N THR A 123 -9.37 0.77 -8.26
CA THR A 123 -9.52 1.43 -9.57
C THR A 123 -9.16 2.91 -9.53
N LEU A 124 -9.33 3.55 -8.37
CA LEU A 124 -9.00 4.95 -8.17
C LEU A 124 -7.49 5.24 -8.30
N LEU A 125 -6.64 4.22 -8.20
CA LEU A 125 -5.18 4.32 -8.36
C LEU A 125 -4.72 4.30 -9.83
N THR A 126 -5.62 4.12 -10.78
CA THR A 126 -5.29 3.93 -12.20
C THR A 126 -4.40 5.05 -12.74
N ASN A 127 -4.63 6.30 -12.35
CA ASN A 127 -3.80 7.43 -12.75
C ASN A 127 -2.34 7.30 -12.28
N LEU A 128 -2.11 6.81 -11.05
CA LEU A 128 -0.76 6.57 -10.55
C LEU A 128 -0.06 5.44 -11.32
N PHE A 129 -0.77 4.34 -11.59
CA PHE A 129 -0.22 3.21 -12.35
C PHE A 129 0.23 3.61 -13.75
N MET A 130 -0.54 4.50 -14.39
CA MET A 130 -0.22 5.04 -15.71
C MET A 130 0.93 6.04 -15.68
N GLN A 131 0.98 6.88 -14.66
CA GLN A 131 1.95 7.97 -14.55
C GLN A 131 3.34 7.47 -14.09
N TYR A 132 3.37 6.49 -13.19
CA TYR A 132 4.61 5.99 -12.56
C TYR A 132 4.90 4.55 -12.98
N LYS A 133 5.14 4.34 -14.28
CA LYS A 133 5.32 3.00 -14.88
C LYS A 133 6.52 2.21 -14.32
N ASP A 134 7.52 2.92 -13.80
CA ASP A 134 8.73 2.33 -13.22
C ASP A 134 8.63 2.07 -11.72
N VAL A 135 7.52 2.46 -11.09
CA VAL A 135 7.20 2.13 -9.69
C VAL A 135 6.36 0.86 -9.66
N ASN A 136 6.79 -0.14 -8.93
CA ASN A 136 5.97 -1.32 -8.65
C ASN A 136 5.01 -1.01 -7.51
N PHE A 137 3.72 -1.09 -7.76
CA PHE A 137 2.67 -0.92 -6.78
C PHE A 137 2.23 -2.28 -6.25
N ASP A 138 2.33 -2.46 -4.95
CA ASP A 138 1.96 -3.68 -4.23
C ASP A 138 0.64 -3.43 -3.48
N ILE A 139 -0.44 -4.00 -3.99
CA ILE A 139 -1.80 -3.66 -3.60
C ILE A 139 -2.30 -4.65 -2.55
N PHE A 140 -2.49 -4.15 -1.32
CA PHE A 140 -2.79 -4.94 -0.13
C PHE A 140 -4.24 -5.39 -0.02
N HIS A 141 -4.43 -6.44 0.79
CA HIS A 141 -5.72 -6.96 1.25
C HIS A 141 -6.58 -7.54 0.12
N ILE A 142 -5.92 -7.98 -1.00
CA ILE A 142 -6.63 -8.40 -2.22
C ILE A 142 -7.64 -7.36 -2.74
N GLY A 143 -7.57 -6.12 -2.23
CA GLY A 143 -8.56 -5.08 -2.51
C GLY A 143 -9.96 -5.42 -2.01
N TYR A 144 -10.13 -6.33 -1.04
CA TYR A 144 -11.44 -6.83 -0.62
C TYR A 144 -12.44 -5.71 -0.29
N PRO A 145 -13.65 -5.64 -0.89
CA PRO A 145 -14.30 -6.66 -1.73
C PRO A 145 -14.08 -6.50 -3.25
N TYR A 146 -13.07 -5.76 -3.71
CA TYR A 146 -12.79 -5.47 -5.13
C TYR A 146 -11.80 -6.44 -5.79
N GLN A 147 -11.68 -7.68 -5.27
CA GLN A 147 -10.68 -8.65 -5.73
C GLN A 147 -10.77 -9.00 -7.22
N HIS A 148 -11.99 -9.04 -7.79
CA HIS A 148 -12.20 -9.25 -9.23
C HIS A 148 -11.69 -8.05 -10.06
N THR A 149 -11.95 -6.84 -9.60
CA THR A 149 -11.45 -5.61 -10.24
C THR A 149 -9.93 -5.53 -10.15
N LEU A 150 -9.36 -5.90 -9.00
CA LEU A 150 -7.92 -5.93 -8.80
C LEU A 150 -7.22 -6.92 -9.73
N SER A 151 -7.85 -8.06 -10.04
CA SER A 151 -7.32 -9.01 -11.04
C SER A 151 -7.18 -8.36 -12.42
N ALA A 152 -8.19 -7.60 -12.85
CA ALA A 152 -8.15 -6.88 -14.11
C ALA A 152 -7.04 -5.81 -14.13
N LEU A 153 -6.87 -5.05 -13.04
CA LEU A 153 -5.78 -4.08 -12.91
C LEU A 153 -4.41 -4.74 -12.99
N ALA A 154 -4.20 -5.84 -12.25
CA ALA A 154 -2.94 -6.58 -12.27
C ALA A 154 -2.66 -7.21 -13.65
N LYS A 155 -3.71 -7.56 -14.40
CA LYS A 155 -3.60 -8.06 -15.78
C LYS A 155 -3.12 -6.97 -16.74
N VAL A 156 -3.71 -5.76 -16.62
CA VAL A 156 -3.51 -4.65 -17.59
C VAL A 156 -2.24 -3.85 -17.28
N PHE A 157 -1.91 -3.66 -16.00
CA PHE A 157 -0.77 -2.84 -15.58
C PHE A 157 0.43 -3.72 -15.20
N PRO A 158 1.55 -3.66 -15.94
CA PRO A 158 2.74 -4.45 -15.64
C PRO A 158 3.34 -4.19 -14.27
N ASN A 159 3.16 -2.99 -13.74
CA ASN A 159 3.70 -2.50 -12.48
C ASN A 159 2.74 -2.66 -11.28
N VAL A 160 1.60 -3.34 -11.44
CA VAL A 160 0.67 -3.63 -10.35
C VAL A 160 0.85 -5.08 -9.89
N TYR A 161 1.13 -5.26 -8.61
CA TYR A 161 1.22 -6.52 -7.88
C TYR A 161 0.05 -6.65 -6.93
N ILE A 162 -0.37 -7.89 -6.66
CA ILE A 162 -1.42 -8.20 -5.69
C ILE A 162 -0.75 -8.77 -4.44
N ASP A 163 -1.09 -8.22 -3.28
CA ASP A 163 -0.66 -8.79 -2.01
C ASP A 163 -1.85 -9.32 -1.20
N MET A 164 -1.74 -10.56 -0.76
CA MET A 164 -2.71 -11.23 0.10
C MET A 164 -2.50 -10.88 1.59
N CYS A 165 -1.77 -9.80 1.84
CA CYS A 165 -1.57 -9.24 3.16
C CYS A 165 -2.89 -9.12 3.90
N TRP A 166 -2.94 -9.66 5.13
CA TRP A 166 -4.11 -9.67 6.03
C TRP A 166 -5.40 -10.33 5.47
N ALA A 167 -5.44 -10.57 4.16
CA ALA A 167 -6.63 -11.07 3.47
C ALA A 167 -7.12 -12.42 4.00
N HIS A 168 -6.20 -13.29 4.42
CA HIS A 168 -6.53 -14.63 4.93
C HIS A 168 -7.34 -14.61 6.23
N ILE A 169 -7.29 -13.50 6.97
CA ILE A 169 -8.10 -13.26 8.17
C ILE A 169 -9.41 -12.57 7.80
N ILE A 170 -9.38 -11.64 6.85
CA ILE A 170 -10.59 -10.95 6.37
C ILE A 170 -11.62 -11.97 5.88
N SER A 171 -11.20 -12.84 4.97
CA SER A 171 -12.07 -13.89 4.43
C SER A 171 -11.25 -15.03 3.80
N PRO A 172 -11.10 -16.17 4.49
CA PRO A 172 -10.45 -17.37 3.91
C PRO A 172 -11.10 -17.82 2.60
N THR A 173 -12.43 -17.74 2.53
CA THR A 173 -13.20 -18.11 1.32
C THR A 173 -12.88 -17.18 0.15
N ALA A 174 -12.86 -15.86 0.38
CA ALA A 174 -12.49 -14.91 -0.66
C ALA A 174 -11.05 -15.13 -1.14
N CYS A 175 -10.11 -15.44 -0.25
CA CYS A 175 -8.73 -15.73 -0.63
C CYS A 175 -8.62 -16.94 -1.57
N VAL A 176 -9.29 -18.04 -1.23
CA VAL A 176 -9.28 -19.26 -2.06
C VAL A 176 -9.91 -18.96 -3.42
N ASN A 177 -11.11 -18.39 -3.44
CA ASN A 177 -11.84 -18.12 -4.68
C ASN A 177 -11.09 -17.13 -5.58
N SER A 178 -10.52 -16.09 -4.98
CA SER A 178 -9.72 -15.10 -5.71
C SER A 178 -8.52 -15.74 -6.38
N LEU A 179 -7.76 -16.58 -5.67
CA LEU A 179 -6.59 -17.20 -6.25
C LEU A 179 -6.94 -18.21 -7.33
N VAL A 180 -8.08 -18.93 -7.20
CA VAL A 180 -8.59 -19.82 -8.26
C VAL A 180 -8.87 -19.03 -9.53
N GLU A 181 -9.56 -17.89 -9.43
CA GLU A 181 -9.82 -16.98 -10.57
C GLU A 181 -8.54 -16.36 -11.12
N TRP A 182 -7.65 -15.91 -10.24
CA TRP A 182 -6.42 -15.22 -10.66
C TRP A 182 -5.44 -16.15 -11.36
N ALA A 183 -5.47 -17.44 -11.06
CA ALA A 183 -4.66 -18.42 -11.78
C ALA A 183 -4.98 -18.47 -13.28
N ASP A 184 -6.20 -18.08 -13.66
CA ASP A 184 -6.63 -17.99 -15.06
C ASP A 184 -6.35 -16.60 -15.68
N SER A 185 -6.30 -15.54 -14.85
CA SER A 185 -6.37 -14.16 -15.34
C SER A 185 -5.12 -13.32 -15.08
N VAL A 186 -4.34 -13.62 -14.04
CA VAL A 186 -3.19 -12.82 -13.59
C VAL A 186 -1.89 -13.58 -13.73
N PRO A 187 -0.79 -12.95 -14.17
CA PRO A 187 0.53 -13.58 -14.07
C PRO A 187 0.87 -13.93 -12.61
N LEU A 188 1.00 -15.21 -12.29
CA LEU A 188 1.17 -15.69 -10.91
C LEU A 188 2.41 -15.14 -10.20
N ASN A 189 3.42 -14.71 -10.95
CA ASN A 189 4.62 -14.04 -10.44
C ASN A 189 4.38 -12.57 -10.04
N LYS A 190 3.14 -12.10 -10.05
CA LYS A 190 2.70 -10.78 -9.57
C LYS A 190 1.86 -10.88 -8.30
N ILE A 191 1.77 -12.05 -7.69
CA ILE A 191 0.99 -12.30 -6.50
C ILE A 191 1.93 -12.64 -5.34
N ASN A 192 1.84 -11.85 -4.27
CA ASN A 192 2.45 -12.12 -2.98
C ASN A 192 1.44 -12.86 -2.10
N ALA A 193 1.79 -14.09 -1.68
CA ALA A 193 0.85 -14.96 -0.97
C ALA A 193 0.60 -14.58 0.49
N PHE A 194 1.44 -13.73 1.09
CA PHE A 194 1.37 -13.44 2.51
C PHE A 194 2.04 -12.11 2.86
N GLY A 195 1.33 -11.31 3.64
CA GLY A 195 1.81 -10.20 4.43
C GLY A 195 1.14 -10.27 5.81
N GLY A 196 1.89 -10.06 6.87
CA GLY A 196 1.38 -10.21 8.23
C GLY A 196 0.42 -9.10 8.63
N ASP A 197 0.86 -7.86 8.46
CA ASP A 197 0.14 -6.64 8.87
C ASP A 197 -0.29 -6.67 10.34
N TYR A 198 0.65 -7.06 11.22
CA TYR A 198 0.43 -7.19 12.66
C TYR A 198 1.31 -6.26 13.48
N CYS A 199 0.74 -5.73 14.57
CA CYS A 199 1.48 -5.00 15.59
C CYS A 199 2.24 -5.93 16.56
N PHE A 200 1.98 -7.25 16.55
CA PHE A 200 2.59 -8.24 17.44
C PHE A 200 2.97 -9.50 16.69
N ILE A 201 4.15 -10.05 17.01
CA ILE A 201 4.77 -11.14 16.24
C ILE A 201 4.02 -12.47 16.37
N ASP A 202 3.35 -12.72 17.47
CA ASP A 202 2.67 -14.00 17.73
C ASP A 202 1.55 -14.28 16.72
N GLY A 203 0.84 -13.23 16.27
CA GLY A 203 -0.20 -13.34 15.26
C GLY A 203 0.32 -13.77 13.88
N VAL A 204 1.57 -13.44 13.56
CA VAL A 204 2.18 -13.73 12.27
C VAL A 204 2.23 -15.24 11.99
N SER A 205 2.61 -16.05 12.99
CA SER A 205 2.74 -17.51 12.83
C SER A 205 1.40 -18.18 12.51
N GLY A 206 0.34 -17.83 13.27
CA GLY A 206 -1.00 -18.36 13.04
C GLY A 206 -1.57 -17.93 11.68
N HIS A 207 -1.40 -16.68 11.32
CA HIS A 207 -1.85 -16.15 10.04
C HIS A 207 -1.09 -16.79 8.86
N GLN A 208 0.22 -16.99 8.99
CA GLN A 208 1.00 -17.68 7.95
C GLN A 208 0.54 -19.13 7.76
N HIS A 209 0.15 -19.81 8.85
CA HIS A 209 -0.45 -21.15 8.75
C HIS A 209 -1.76 -21.10 7.94
N MET A 210 -2.66 -20.18 8.23
CA MET A 210 -3.91 -19.97 7.48
C MET A 210 -3.63 -19.66 6.01
N ALA A 211 -2.65 -18.79 5.72
CA ALA A 211 -2.26 -18.45 4.37
C ALA A 211 -1.81 -19.70 3.59
N ARG A 212 -0.93 -20.52 4.17
CA ARG A 212 -0.48 -21.76 3.55
C ARG A 212 -1.64 -22.71 3.24
N MET A 213 -2.59 -22.86 4.18
CA MET A 213 -3.77 -23.70 3.95
C MET A 213 -4.62 -23.18 2.80
N ASN A 214 -4.92 -21.87 2.77
CA ASN A 214 -5.78 -21.27 1.75
C ASN A 214 -5.12 -21.35 0.36
N ILE A 215 -3.83 -21.02 0.26
CA ILE A 215 -3.07 -21.12 -0.98
C ILE A 215 -3.02 -22.57 -1.47
N SER A 216 -2.72 -23.53 -0.59
CA SER A 216 -2.69 -24.95 -0.96
C SER A 216 -4.04 -25.45 -1.47
N ARG A 217 -5.16 -25.00 -0.86
CA ARG A 217 -6.51 -25.36 -1.32
C ARG A 217 -6.79 -24.81 -2.73
N ALA A 218 -6.47 -23.54 -2.97
CA ALA A 218 -6.67 -22.93 -4.28
C ALA A 218 -5.83 -23.62 -5.36
N LEU A 219 -4.56 -23.92 -5.07
CA LEU A 219 -3.68 -24.61 -6.00
C LEU A 219 -4.13 -26.05 -6.24
N ALA A 220 -4.65 -26.75 -5.21
CA ALA A 220 -5.19 -28.11 -5.36
C ALA A 220 -6.40 -28.13 -6.30
N ILE A 221 -7.33 -27.15 -6.20
CA ILE A 221 -8.45 -27.00 -7.12
C ILE A 221 -7.95 -26.90 -8.56
N LYS A 222 -6.92 -26.07 -8.82
CA LYS A 222 -6.36 -25.90 -10.17
C LYS A 222 -5.61 -27.13 -10.68
N VAL A 223 -5.05 -27.95 -9.79
CA VAL A 223 -4.50 -29.29 -10.15
C VAL A 223 -5.62 -30.25 -10.54
N GLU A 224 -6.70 -30.29 -9.77
CA GLU A 224 -7.88 -31.11 -10.07
C GLU A 224 -8.56 -30.72 -11.38
N GLU A 225 -8.59 -29.44 -11.70
CA GLU A 225 -9.06 -28.90 -13.00
C GLU A 225 -8.09 -29.20 -14.16
N GLY A 226 -6.89 -29.71 -13.88
CA GLY A 226 -5.90 -30.03 -14.89
C GLY A 226 -5.14 -28.85 -15.47
N LEU A 227 -5.20 -27.65 -14.83
CA LEU A 227 -4.48 -26.46 -15.30
C LEU A 227 -2.96 -26.64 -15.18
N PHE A 228 -2.49 -27.31 -14.11
CA PHE A 228 -1.09 -27.66 -13.90
C PHE A 228 -0.96 -28.92 -13.00
N ASP A 229 0.21 -29.53 -13.01
CA ASP A 229 0.50 -30.69 -12.16
C ASP A 229 0.90 -30.29 -10.72
N VAL A 230 1.00 -31.28 -9.83
CA VAL A 230 1.35 -31.08 -8.42
C VAL A 230 2.72 -30.38 -8.26
N GLU A 231 3.70 -30.74 -9.09
CA GLU A 231 5.04 -30.16 -9.01
C GLU A 231 5.03 -28.67 -9.46
N ALA A 232 4.24 -28.34 -10.47
CA ALA A 232 4.01 -26.95 -10.85
C ALA A 232 3.31 -26.16 -9.72
N ALA A 233 2.29 -26.75 -9.09
CA ALA A 233 1.61 -26.15 -7.94
C ALA A 233 2.58 -25.83 -6.78
N LYS A 234 3.50 -26.75 -6.45
CA LYS A 234 4.54 -26.53 -5.42
C LYS A 234 5.48 -25.38 -5.80
N ARG A 235 5.92 -25.33 -7.07
CA ARG A 235 6.76 -24.23 -7.57
C ARG A 235 6.03 -22.89 -7.50
N ILE A 236 4.75 -22.85 -7.88
CA ILE A 236 3.92 -21.66 -7.81
C ILE A 236 3.77 -21.21 -6.35
N GLY A 237 3.44 -22.12 -5.43
CA GLY A 237 3.37 -21.80 -4.01
C GLY A 237 4.67 -21.20 -3.47
N LYS A 238 5.82 -21.85 -3.78
CA LYS A 238 7.14 -21.28 -3.41
C LYS A 238 7.37 -19.90 -4.02
N MET A 239 7.02 -19.72 -5.28
CA MET A 239 7.18 -18.45 -5.97
C MET A 239 6.38 -17.34 -5.27
N MET A 240 5.12 -17.58 -4.93
CA MET A 240 4.24 -16.59 -4.31
C MET A 240 4.65 -16.25 -2.86
N PHE A 241 5.15 -17.23 -2.08
CA PHE A 241 5.59 -17.01 -0.70
C PHE A 241 7.01 -16.47 -0.57
N TYR A 242 7.86 -16.67 -1.57
CA TYR A 242 9.29 -16.39 -1.46
C TYR A 242 9.89 -15.68 -2.65
N ASP A 243 9.81 -16.23 -3.86
CA ASP A 243 10.59 -15.72 -5.00
C ASP A 243 10.05 -14.36 -5.47
N THR A 244 8.72 -14.18 -5.52
CA THR A 244 8.07 -12.92 -5.89
C THR A 244 8.36 -11.80 -4.88
N PRO A 245 8.07 -11.95 -3.57
CA PRO A 245 8.38 -10.89 -2.62
C PRO A 245 9.89 -10.63 -2.51
N LYS A 246 10.74 -11.67 -2.54
CA LYS A 246 12.20 -11.49 -2.55
C LYS A 246 12.67 -10.61 -3.70
N LYS A 247 12.14 -10.82 -4.90
CA LYS A 247 12.47 -10.01 -6.09
C LYS A 247 11.89 -8.61 -5.99
N LEU A 248 10.61 -8.49 -5.63
CA LEU A 248 9.90 -7.22 -5.54
C LEU A 248 10.56 -6.27 -4.54
N PHE A 249 10.83 -6.76 -3.33
CA PHE A 249 11.45 -6.00 -2.24
C PHE A 249 12.98 -6.01 -2.26
N ARG A 250 13.60 -6.67 -3.26
CA ARG A 250 15.07 -6.75 -3.43
C ARG A 250 15.80 -7.27 -2.19
N LEU A 251 15.20 -8.24 -1.50
CA LEU A 251 15.75 -8.78 -0.28
C LEU A 251 17.06 -9.52 -0.57
N LYS A 252 18.12 -9.12 0.13
CA LYS A 252 19.43 -9.74 0.04
C LYS A 252 19.59 -10.75 1.18
N ASN A 253 20.15 -11.93 0.86
CA ASN A 253 20.53 -12.95 1.88
C ASN A 253 19.40 -13.45 2.79
N VAL A 254 18.19 -13.62 2.22
CA VAL A 254 17.06 -14.25 2.92
C VAL A 254 16.88 -15.66 2.38
#